data_f2350e148628b0ef7581c39fb35ee0c5
#
_entry.id   f2350e148628b0ef7581c39fb35ee0c5
#
_cell.length_a   1.000
_cell.length_b   1.000
_cell.length_c   1.000
_cell.angle_alpha   90.00
_cell.angle_beta   90.00
_cell.angle_gamma   90.00
#
_symmetry.space_group_name_H-M   'P 1'
#
loop_
_entity.id
_entity.type
_entity.pdbx_description
1 polymer ?
#
loop_
_entity_poly.entity_id
_entity_poly.type
_entity_poly.pdbx_seq_one_letter_code
_entity_poly.pdbx_strand_id
1 'polypeptide(L)' 'DTESYNIGDGYGHIALEVDDVYRATEEIRSRGGKIIRDAGPMNAGTTVIAFVEDPDGYPIELIGKKDN' A
#
# COMPACT_ATOMS: atom_id res chain seq x y z
N ASP A 1 -10.95 -3.70 -10.75
CA ASP A 1 -9.87 -3.14 -10.41
C ASP A 1 -9.96 -2.20 -9.29
N THR A 2 -8.96 -1.75 -8.89
CA THR A 2 -8.98 -1.03 -7.68
C THR A 2 -8.90 0.42 -7.93
N GLU A 3 -9.55 1.17 -7.13
CA GLU A 3 -9.45 2.58 -7.17
C GLU A 3 -8.23 2.97 -6.42
N SER A 4 -7.16 3.26 -7.11
CA SER A 4 -5.97 3.70 -6.44
C SER A 4 -5.46 4.96 -7.08
N TYR A 5 -4.87 5.81 -6.29
CA TYR A 5 -4.33 7.07 -6.76
C TYR A 5 -2.88 7.14 -6.38
N ASN A 6 -2.06 7.57 -7.32
CA ASN A 6 -0.66 7.79 -7.04
C ASN A 6 -0.52 9.18 -6.45
N ILE A 7 -0.29 9.24 -5.16
CA ILE A 7 -0.14 10.53 -4.51
C ILE A 7 1.32 10.95 -4.40
N GLY A 8 2.25 10.04 -4.72
CA GLY A 8 3.66 10.36 -4.72
C GLY A 8 4.15 10.93 -3.42
N ASP A 9 5.43 11.00 -3.25
CA ASP A 9 5.91 11.76 -2.10
C ASP A 9 7.26 12.33 -2.39
N GLY A 10 8.10 12.59 -2.22
CA GLY A 10 9.35 13.18 -2.61
C GLY A 10 10.51 12.31 -2.29
N TYR A 11 10.27 11.05 -1.99
CA TYR A 11 11.34 10.19 -1.54
C TYR A 11 11.65 9.07 -2.52
N GLY A 12 11.12 9.17 -3.71
CA GLY A 12 11.50 8.20 -4.75
C GLY A 12 10.68 6.94 -4.73
N HIS A 13 9.60 6.89 -3.98
CA HIS A 13 8.71 5.75 -4.03
C HIS A 13 7.28 6.22 -4.27
N ILE A 14 6.41 5.29 -4.58
CA ILE A 14 5.03 5.57 -4.93
C ILE A 14 4.16 5.33 -3.72
N ALA A 15 3.26 6.28 -3.46
CA ALA A 15 2.23 6.08 -2.45
C ALA A 15 0.89 5.96 -3.15
N LEU A 16 0.16 4.89 -2.90
CA LEU A 16 -1.13 4.63 -3.53
C LEU A 16 -2.20 4.56 -2.47
N GLU A 17 -3.27 5.31 -2.69
CA GLU A 17 -4.44 5.22 -1.83
C GLU A 17 -5.37 4.17 -2.39
N VAL A 18 -5.76 3.21 -1.56
CA VAL A 18 -6.59 2.09 -2.01
C VAL A 18 -7.75 1.92 -1.04
N ASP A 19 -8.82 1.29 -1.53
CA ASP A 19 -9.99 1.06 -0.70
C ASP A 19 -9.70 0.07 0.42
N ASP A 20 -8.95 -0.97 0.12
CA ASP A 20 -8.72 -2.07 1.07
C ASP A 20 -7.26 -2.45 1.02
N VAL A 21 -6.51 -1.98 2.00
CA VAL A 21 -5.06 -2.22 2.04
C VAL A 21 -4.76 -3.70 2.22
N TYR A 22 -5.57 -4.40 3.00
CA TYR A 22 -5.34 -5.82 3.21
C TYR A 22 -5.44 -6.59 1.89
N ARG A 23 -6.46 -6.28 1.12
CA ARG A 23 -6.66 -6.93 -0.16
C ARG A 23 -5.58 -6.56 -1.15
N ALA A 24 -5.22 -5.28 -1.20
CA ALA A 24 -4.19 -4.83 -2.12
C ALA A 24 -2.85 -5.49 -1.80
N THR A 25 -2.55 -5.65 -0.52
CA THR A 25 -1.33 -6.31 -0.09
C THR A 25 -1.31 -7.77 -0.55
N GLU A 26 -2.44 -8.45 -0.42
CA GLU A 26 -2.50 -9.84 -0.84
C GLU A 26 -2.39 -9.98 -2.34
N GLU A 27 -2.92 -9.04 -3.09
CA GLU A 27 -2.75 -9.06 -4.55
C GLU A 27 -1.28 -8.92 -4.93
N ILE A 28 -0.57 -8.02 -4.27
CA ILE A 28 0.84 -7.85 -4.55
C ILE A 28 1.61 -9.11 -4.19
N ARG A 29 1.30 -9.70 -3.05
CA ARG A 29 1.96 -10.94 -2.62
C ARG A 29 1.73 -12.05 -3.65
N SER A 30 0.52 -12.16 -4.16
CA SER A 30 0.19 -13.22 -5.09
C SER A 30 0.85 -13.03 -6.44
N ARG A 31 1.27 -11.81 -6.77
CA ARG A 31 1.94 -11.53 -8.03
C ARG A 31 3.45 -11.56 -7.91
N GLY A 32 3.96 -12.00 -6.78
CA GLY A 32 5.39 -12.12 -6.60
C GLY A 32 6.06 -10.91 -6.00
N GLY A 33 5.28 -9.94 -5.55
CA GLY A 33 5.85 -8.80 -4.87
C GLY A 33 6.29 -9.16 -3.47
N LYS A 34 7.08 -8.29 -2.88
CA LYS A 34 7.61 -8.53 -1.54
C LYS A 34 6.90 -7.64 -0.55
N ILE A 35 6.55 -8.20 0.59
CA ILE A 35 5.89 -7.44 1.64
C ILE A 35 6.95 -7.01 2.64
N ILE A 36 7.17 -5.70 2.74
CA ILE A 36 8.15 -5.14 3.65
C ILE A 36 7.53 -4.93 5.02
N ARG A 37 6.34 -4.33 5.06
CA ARG A 37 5.57 -4.20 6.26
C ARG A 37 4.14 -4.58 5.93
N ASP A 38 3.65 -5.60 6.57
CA ASP A 38 2.32 -6.12 6.27
C ASP A 38 1.25 -5.09 6.63
N ALA A 39 0.08 -5.27 6.03
CA ALA A 39 -1.02 -4.34 6.24
C ALA A 39 -1.43 -4.32 7.70
N GLY A 40 -1.61 -3.12 8.22
CA GLY A 40 -2.03 -2.95 9.58
C GLY A 40 -2.21 -1.49 9.90
N PRO A 41 -2.82 -1.18 11.03
CA PRO A 41 -3.05 0.22 11.38
C PRO A 41 -1.76 0.91 11.77
N MET A 42 -1.73 2.20 11.55
CA MET A 42 -0.65 3.02 12.06
C MET A 42 -0.79 3.15 13.57
N ASN A 43 0.30 3.57 14.20
CA ASN A 43 0.38 3.55 15.65
C ASN A 43 -0.81 4.14 16.35
N ALA A 44 -1.14 5.35 16.12
CA ALA A 44 -2.17 6.01 16.90
C ALA A 44 -3.41 6.27 16.09
N GLY A 45 -3.49 5.75 14.89
CA GLY A 45 -4.60 6.09 14.04
C GLY A 45 -5.37 4.88 13.61
N THR A 46 -6.39 5.11 12.81
CA THR A 46 -7.19 4.07 12.23
C THR A 46 -6.81 3.80 10.78
N THR A 47 -5.91 4.59 10.24
CA THR A 47 -5.49 4.41 8.86
C THR A 47 -4.63 3.16 8.74
N VAL A 48 -4.99 2.31 7.80
CA VAL A 48 -4.23 1.09 7.53
C VAL A 48 -3.22 1.38 6.45
N ILE A 49 -1.99 0.95 6.65
CA ILE A 49 -0.94 1.12 5.66
C ILE A 49 -0.20 -0.20 5.47
N ALA A 50 0.54 -0.27 4.38
CA ALA A 50 1.47 -1.36 4.12
C ALA A 50 2.61 -0.83 3.28
N PHE A 51 3.78 -1.43 3.42
CA PHE A 51 4.92 -1.13 2.56
C PHE A 51 5.29 -2.40 1.83
N VAL A 52 5.36 -2.30 0.52
CA VAL A 52 5.60 -3.47 -0.33
C VAL A 52 6.57 -3.09 -1.45
N GLU A 53 7.09 -4.08 -2.13
CA GLU A 53 7.81 -3.89 -3.38
C GLU A 53 7.09 -4.68 -4.45
N ASP A 54 6.95 -4.09 -5.63
CA ASP A 54 6.35 -4.84 -6.72
C ASP A 54 7.39 -5.85 -7.24
N PRO A 55 7.01 -6.72 -8.18
CA PRO A 55 7.95 -7.75 -8.65
C PRO A 55 9.22 -7.17 -9.26
N ASP A 56 9.18 -5.93 -9.71
CA ASP A 56 10.36 -5.28 -10.26
C ASP A 56 11.19 -4.57 -9.19
N GLY A 57 10.76 -4.64 -7.95
CA GLY A 57 11.52 -4.07 -6.86
C GLY A 57 11.21 -2.62 -6.53
N TYR A 58 10.16 -2.07 -7.08
CA TYR A 58 9.78 -0.70 -6.78
C TYR A 58 9.08 -0.63 -5.43
N PRO A 59 9.53 0.26 -4.54
CA PRO A 59 8.86 0.40 -3.25
C PRO A 59 7.53 1.13 -3.41
N ILE A 60 6.52 0.61 -2.76
CA ILE A 60 5.17 1.16 -2.82
C ILE A 60 4.61 1.23 -1.41
N GLU A 61 4.08 2.39 -1.06
CA GLU A 61 3.35 2.54 0.19
C GLU A 61 1.86 2.47 -0.13
N LEU A 62 1.14 1.55 0.48
CA LEU A 62 -0.31 1.43 0.32
C LEU A 62 -0.97 2.10 1.50
N ILE A 63 -1.93 2.98 1.22
CA ILE A 63 -2.59 3.76 2.26
C ILE A 63 -4.08 3.56 2.10
N GLY A 64 -4.74 3.22 3.19
CA GLY A 64 -6.17 3.03 3.18
C GLY A 64 -6.90 4.34 3.00
N LYS A 65 -7.92 4.30 2.17
CA LYS A 65 -8.75 5.46 1.94
C LYS A 65 -9.45 5.84 3.23
N LYS A 66 -9.44 7.13 3.54
CA LYS A 66 -10.13 7.56 4.73
C LYS A 66 -11.61 7.40 4.55
N ASP A 67 -12.23 6.85 5.57
CA ASP A 67 -13.67 6.64 5.54
C ASP A 67 -14.34 7.79 6.25
N ASN A 68 -15.20 8.49 5.59
CA ASN A 68 -15.90 9.60 6.22
C ASN A 68 -17.33 9.22 6.49
#